data_28b05b9dd5a6adae7f23ce6e31c3b28e
#
_entry.id   28b05b9dd5a6adae7f23ce6e31c3b28e
#
_cell.length_a   1.000
_cell.length_b   1.000
_cell.length_c   1.000
_cell.angle_alpha   90.00
_cell.angle_beta   90.00
_cell.angle_gamma   90.00
#
_symmetry.space_group_name_H-M   'P 1'
#
loop_
_entity.id
_entity.type
_entity.pdbx_description
1 polymer ?
#
loop_
_entity_poly.entity_id
_entity_poly.type
_entity_poly.pdbx_seq_one_letter_code
_entity_poly.pdbx_strand_id
1 'polypeptide(L)'
;KPGALFIFSTLGPDTLRELRDVFSTYSDMPHVNTFLDLHDVGDILSSSGFSDPVIESEEITVNYDSAADLLRDLRGIGASNADSQRRKSLTGPARMRKILKEYEKYRCNGKIPATYEVILGHAWAVKSEKKIEHTLRRLK
;
A
#
# COMPACT_ATOMS: atom_id res chain seq x y z
N LYS A 1 4.86 -0.50 -25.50
CA LYS A 1 5.44 -1.08 -26.73
C LYS A 1 6.18 -2.36 -26.36
N PRO A 2 6.19 -3.42 -27.22
CA PRO A 2 6.99 -4.59 -26.98
C PRO A 2 8.47 -4.25 -26.75
N GLY A 3 9.08 -4.88 -25.75
CA GLY A 3 10.46 -4.62 -25.33
C GLY A 3 10.66 -3.30 -24.56
N ALA A 4 9.60 -2.60 -24.20
CA ALA A 4 9.71 -1.41 -23.36
C ALA A 4 9.90 -1.80 -21.89
N LEU A 5 10.73 -1.03 -21.20
CA LEU A 5 10.89 -1.12 -19.75
C LEU A 5 9.68 -0.46 -19.06
N PHE A 6 9.10 -1.16 -18.10
CA PHE A 6 8.11 -0.66 -17.16
C PHE A 6 8.76 -0.53 -15.79
N ILE A 7 8.71 0.65 -15.21
CA ILE A 7 9.21 0.92 -13.85
C ILE A 7 8.06 1.48 -13.04
N PHE A 8 7.94 1.06 -11.79
CA PHE A 8 6.89 1.52 -10.89
C PHE A 8 7.35 1.55 -9.45
N SER A 9 6.62 2.29 -8.62
CA SER A 9 6.66 2.20 -7.18
C SER A 9 5.24 2.12 -6.64
N THR A 10 5.05 1.38 -5.55
CA THR A 10 3.79 1.28 -4.84
C THR A 10 4.04 1.10 -3.36
N LEU A 11 2.97 1.09 -2.56
CA LEU A 11 3.07 0.81 -1.13
C LEU A 11 2.74 -0.65 -0.87
N GLY A 12 3.45 -1.24 0.10
CA GLY A 12 3.25 -2.61 0.56
C GLY A 12 2.36 -2.71 1.80
N PRO A 13 2.03 -3.96 2.21
CA PRO A 13 1.07 -4.24 3.28
C PRO A 13 1.49 -3.71 4.66
N ASP A 14 2.77 -3.52 4.92
CA ASP A 14 3.26 -2.99 6.21
C ASP A 14 3.20 -1.46 6.32
N THR A 15 2.74 -0.78 5.27
CA THR A 15 2.53 0.68 5.30
C THR A 15 1.51 1.06 6.38
N LEU A 16 1.91 2.02 7.26
CA LEU A 16 1.09 2.54 8.37
C LEU A 16 0.62 1.45 9.33
N ARG A 17 1.44 0.43 9.58
CA ARG A 17 1.11 -0.69 10.50
C ARG A 17 0.75 -0.20 11.90
N GLU A 18 1.42 0.83 12.41
CA GLU A 18 1.11 1.43 13.73
C GLU A 18 -0.28 2.06 13.74
N LEU A 19 -0.63 2.77 12.66
CA LEU A 19 -1.95 3.40 12.53
C LEU A 19 -3.05 2.33 12.40
N ARG A 20 -2.79 1.27 11.64
CA ARG A 20 -3.70 0.14 11.47
C ARG A 20 -3.94 -0.57 12.79
N ASP A 21 -2.90 -0.84 13.57
CA ASP A 21 -3.00 -1.49 14.88
C ASP A 21 -3.86 -0.65 15.85
N VAL A 22 -3.61 0.65 15.94
CA VAL A 22 -4.43 1.53 16.79
C VAL A 22 -5.89 1.55 16.36
N PHE A 23 -6.17 1.63 15.05
CA PHE A 23 -7.56 1.64 14.58
C PHE A 23 -8.27 0.30 14.81
N SER A 24 -7.57 -0.84 14.70
CA SER A 24 -8.14 -2.16 14.94
C SER A 24 -8.67 -2.34 16.36
N THR A 25 -8.07 -1.65 17.34
CA THR A 25 -8.55 -1.64 18.74
C THR A 25 -9.96 -1.00 18.87
N TYR A 26 -10.34 -0.14 17.93
CA TYR A 26 -11.59 0.62 18.00
C TYR A 26 -12.60 0.26 16.91
N SER A 27 -12.26 -0.58 15.95
CA SER A 27 -13.12 -0.89 14.80
C SER A 27 -12.65 -2.15 14.09
N ASP A 28 -13.57 -3.05 13.82
CA ASP A 28 -13.34 -4.23 12.97
C ASP A 28 -13.30 -3.85 11.46
N MET A 29 -13.60 -2.58 11.12
CA MET A 29 -13.58 -2.12 9.74
C MET A 29 -12.21 -1.56 9.36
N PRO A 30 -11.73 -1.76 8.12
CA PRO A 30 -10.46 -1.24 7.67
C PRO A 30 -10.44 0.29 7.67
N HIS A 31 -9.42 0.88 8.25
CA HIS A 31 -9.17 2.32 8.29
C HIS A 31 -7.94 2.75 7.48
N VAL A 32 -7.12 1.79 7.11
CA VAL A 32 -5.97 1.94 6.21
C VAL A 32 -6.22 1.02 5.02
N ASN A 33 -5.90 1.48 3.81
CA ASN A 33 -6.01 0.68 2.60
C ASN A 33 -5.21 -0.62 2.73
N THR A 34 -5.74 -1.71 2.18
CA THR A 34 -4.99 -2.95 1.99
C THR A 34 -4.17 -2.84 0.72
N PHE A 35 -2.87 -3.06 0.85
CA PHE A 35 -1.94 -3.08 -0.27
C PHE A 35 -1.58 -4.52 -0.62
N LEU A 36 -1.21 -4.74 -1.88
CA LEU A 36 -0.68 -6.03 -2.35
C LEU A 36 0.72 -6.24 -1.79
N ASP A 37 1.06 -7.49 -1.54
CA ASP A 37 2.43 -7.84 -1.18
C ASP A 37 3.34 -7.94 -2.42
N LEU A 38 4.62 -8.07 -2.18
CA LEU A 38 5.66 -8.17 -3.21
C LEU A 38 5.44 -9.36 -4.14
N HIS A 39 4.98 -10.51 -3.63
CA HIS A 39 4.74 -11.71 -4.42
C HIS A 39 3.53 -11.55 -5.32
N ASP A 40 2.42 -11.01 -4.79
CA ASP A 40 1.21 -10.72 -5.57
C ASP A 40 1.50 -9.77 -6.73
N VAL A 41 2.31 -8.72 -6.49
CA VAL A 41 2.73 -7.78 -7.54
C VAL A 41 3.54 -8.50 -8.62
N GLY A 42 4.46 -9.39 -8.24
CA GLY A 42 5.25 -10.20 -9.16
C GLY A 42 4.40 -11.11 -10.03
N ASP A 43 3.44 -11.79 -9.44
CA ASP A 43 2.51 -12.68 -10.12
C ASP A 43 1.62 -11.93 -11.11
N ILE A 44 1.12 -10.75 -10.72
CA ILE A 44 0.35 -9.87 -11.60
C ILE A 44 1.17 -9.44 -12.81
N LEU A 45 2.41 -9.03 -12.64
CA LEU A 45 3.29 -8.64 -13.73
C LEU A 45 3.51 -9.81 -14.69
N SER A 46 3.88 -10.97 -14.17
CA SER A 46 4.13 -12.18 -14.95
C SER A 46 2.91 -12.63 -15.74
N SER A 47 1.73 -12.62 -15.11
CA SER A 47 0.47 -12.99 -15.74
C SER A 47 -0.02 -11.94 -16.76
N SER A 48 0.38 -10.69 -16.60
CA SER A 48 0.02 -9.58 -17.49
C SER A 48 0.89 -9.48 -18.75
N GLY A 49 1.85 -10.39 -18.94
CA GLY A 49 2.70 -10.43 -20.13
C GLY A 49 3.93 -9.54 -20.03
N PHE A 50 4.44 -9.36 -18.83
CA PHE A 50 5.77 -8.82 -18.59
C PHE A 50 6.77 -9.97 -18.37
N SER A 51 8.01 -9.78 -18.76
CA SER A 51 9.12 -10.70 -18.50
C SER A 51 10.10 -10.09 -17.50
N ASP A 52 10.81 -10.98 -16.83
CA ASP A 52 11.92 -10.65 -15.94
C ASP A 52 11.55 -9.59 -14.89
N PRO A 53 10.44 -9.76 -14.14
CA PRO A 53 10.10 -8.83 -13.07
C PRO A 53 11.15 -8.88 -11.97
N VAL A 54 11.71 -7.73 -11.66
CA VAL A 54 12.58 -7.53 -10.48
C VAL A 54 11.85 -6.59 -9.55
N ILE A 55 11.65 -7.04 -8.32
CA ILE A 55 10.85 -6.30 -7.33
C ILE A 55 11.59 -6.38 -6.00
N GLU A 56 11.68 -5.26 -5.33
CA GLU A 56 12.27 -5.13 -4.00
C GLU A 56 11.34 -4.32 -3.09
N SER A 57 11.46 -4.52 -1.79
CA SER A 57 10.72 -3.79 -0.77
C SER A 57 11.68 -3.15 0.22
N GLU A 58 11.41 -1.90 0.60
CA GLU A 58 12.16 -1.16 1.60
C GLU A 58 11.21 -0.55 2.63
N GLU A 59 11.53 -0.69 3.92
CA GLU A 59 10.82 0.02 4.99
C GLU A 59 11.44 1.39 5.24
N ILE A 60 10.61 2.44 5.15
CA ILE A 60 10.97 3.82 5.48
C ILE A 60 10.16 4.25 6.69
N THR A 61 10.83 4.71 7.74
CA THR A 61 10.16 5.26 8.93
C THR A 61 10.22 6.79 8.91
N VAL A 62 9.06 7.43 8.86
CA VAL A 62 8.90 8.88 9.01
C VAL A 62 8.53 9.19 10.45
N ASN A 63 9.22 10.15 11.07
CA ASN A 63 9.03 10.50 12.46
C ASN A 63 8.30 11.84 12.58
N TYR A 64 7.18 11.86 13.30
CA TYR A 64 6.33 13.02 13.54
C TYR A 64 6.41 13.52 14.98
N ASP A 65 6.10 14.79 15.21
CA ASP A 65 6.00 15.35 16.57
C ASP A 65 4.74 14.83 17.29
N SER A 66 3.67 14.64 16.55
CA SER A 66 2.40 14.10 17.08
C SER A 66 1.65 13.26 16.06
N ALA A 67 0.75 12.38 16.53
CA ALA A 67 -0.15 11.63 15.66
C ALA A 67 -1.11 12.56 14.88
N ALA A 68 -1.37 13.76 15.38
CA ALA A 68 -2.16 14.76 14.66
C ALA A 68 -1.42 15.30 13.43
N ASP A 69 -0.10 15.45 13.51
CA ASP A 69 0.73 15.87 12.38
C ASP A 69 0.78 14.80 11.28
N LEU A 70 0.97 13.53 11.66
CA LEU A 70 0.83 12.41 10.74
C LEU A 70 -0.52 12.45 9.99
N LEU A 71 -1.64 12.59 10.73
CA LEU A 71 -2.95 12.61 10.09
C LEU A 71 -3.17 13.86 9.22
N ARG A 72 -2.52 14.98 9.54
CA ARG A 72 -2.55 16.19 8.71
C ARG A 72 -1.83 15.96 7.39
N ASP A 73 -0.64 15.36 7.43
CA ASP A 73 0.15 15.04 6.24
C ASP A 73 -0.58 14.05 5.33
N LEU A 74 -1.14 12.96 5.90
CA LEU A 74 -1.93 12.00 5.12
C LEU A 74 -3.12 12.66 4.42
N ARG A 75 -3.79 13.62 5.06
CA ARG A 75 -4.85 14.40 4.40
C ARG A 75 -4.30 15.32 3.31
N GLY A 76 -3.14 15.95 3.57
CA GLY A 76 -2.49 16.86 2.63
C GLY A 76 -2.11 16.19 1.31
N ILE A 77 -1.68 14.95 1.33
CA ILE A 77 -1.38 14.15 0.14
C ILE A 77 -2.60 13.44 -0.45
N GLY A 78 -3.80 13.66 0.11
CA GLY A 78 -5.03 13.01 -0.34
C GLY A 78 -5.10 11.51 -0.01
N ALA A 79 -4.28 11.01 0.92
CA ALA A 79 -4.30 9.62 1.37
C ALA A 79 -5.56 9.34 2.21
N SER A 80 -6.69 9.15 1.53
CA SER A 80 -7.95 8.76 2.14
C SER A 80 -8.17 7.26 1.98
N ASN A 81 -8.83 6.65 2.97
CA ASN A 81 -9.21 5.25 2.88
C ASN A 81 -10.23 5.05 1.74
N ALA A 82 -9.81 4.36 0.68
CA ALA A 82 -10.61 4.06 -0.50
C ALA A 82 -11.28 2.67 -0.43
N ASP A 83 -11.07 1.90 0.65
CA ASP A 83 -11.63 0.56 0.81
C ASP A 83 -13.16 0.61 0.73
N SER A 84 -13.75 -0.32 -0.03
CA SER A 84 -15.19 -0.46 -0.18
C SER A 84 -15.90 -0.80 1.12
N GLN A 85 -15.21 -1.48 2.03
CA GLN A 85 -15.70 -1.88 3.35
C GLN A 85 -15.45 -0.79 4.43
N ARG A 86 -14.84 0.35 4.05
CA ARG A 86 -14.58 1.42 5.01
C ARG A 86 -15.85 1.91 5.67
N ARG A 87 -15.73 2.37 6.90
CA ARG A 87 -16.83 3.03 7.60
C ARG A 87 -17.25 4.30 6.86
N LYS A 88 -18.53 4.37 6.47
CA LYS A 88 -19.13 5.55 5.78
C LYS A 88 -19.59 6.64 6.74
N SER A 89 -19.50 6.44 8.07
CA SER A 89 -19.89 7.42 9.07
C SER A 89 -18.66 8.20 9.59
N LEU A 90 -18.89 9.45 10.00
CA LEU A 90 -17.85 10.28 10.61
C LEU A 90 -17.32 9.64 11.90
N THR A 91 -16.01 9.63 12.08
CA THR A 91 -15.39 9.30 13.37
C THR A 91 -15.59 10.51 14.29
N GLY A 92 -16.40 10.34 15.32
CA GLY A 92 -16.66 11.42 16.27
C GLY A 92 -15.39 11.94 16.97
N PRO A 93 -15.37 13.21 17.39
CA PRO A 93 -14.17 13.84 17.97
C PRO A 93 -13.67 13.14 19.23
N ALA A 94 -14.55 12.58 20.04
CA ALA A 94 -14.16 11.83 21.23
C ALA A 94 -13.41 10.54 20.89
N ARG A 95 -13.85 9.82 19.86
CA ARG A 95 -13.18 8.60 19.38
C ARG A 95 -11.83 8.94 18.73
N MET A 96 -11.77 10.01 17.95
CA MET A 96 -10.51 10.44 17.35
C MET A 96 -9.47 10.80 18.42
N ARG A 97 -9.88 11.50 19.50
CA ARG A 97 -8.97 11.78 20.63
C ARG A 97 -8.42 10.51 21.29
N LYS A 98 -9.25 9.47 21.43
CA LYS A 98 -8.78 8.18 21.98
C LYS A 98 -7.76 7.52 21.06
N ILE A 99 -8.01 7.51 19.75
CA ILE A 99 -7.08 6.96 18.74
C ILE A 99 -5.74 7.70 18.79
N LEU A 100 -5.75 9.04 18.79
CA LEU A 100 -4.52 9.84 18.87
C LEU A 100 -3.75 9.56 20.17
N LYS A 101 -4.46 9.40 21.30
CA LYS A 101 -3.84 9.06 22.57
C LYS A 101 -3.24 7.65 22.55
N GLU A 102 -3.93 6.68 21.95
CA GLU A 102 -3.43 5.31 21.84
C GLU A 102 -2.18 5.21 20.96
N TYR A 103 -2.07 6.07 19.94
CA TYR A 103 -0.89 6.11 19.10
C TYR A 103 0.37 6.51 19.86
N GLU A 104 0.23 7.21 21.00
CA GLU A 104 1.36 7.61 21.85
C GLU A 104 2.16 6.43 22.41
N LYS A 105 1.60 5.20 22.43
CA LYS A 105 2.34 3.98 22.82
C LYS A 105 3.54 3.70 21.92
N TYR A 106 3.53 4.21 20.68
CA TYR A 106 4.63 4.06 19.73
C TYR A 106 5.69 5.15 19.84
N ARG A 107 5.51 6.15 20.74
CA ARG A 107 6.47 7.23 20.89
C ARG A 107 7.84 6.71 21.29
N CYS A 108 8.84 7.03 20.47
CA CYS A 108 10.24 6.69 20.70
C CYS A 108 11.09 7.94 20.52
N ASN A 109 12.01 8.21 21.47
CA ASN A 109 12.89 9.39 21.43
C ASN A 109 12.13 10.71 21.18
N GLY A 110 10.97 10.88 21.78
CA GLY A 110 10.16 12.10 21.65
C GLY A 110 9.37 12.22 20.34
N LYS A 111 9.51 11.28 19.41
CA LYS A 111 8.83 11.27 18.11
C LYS A 111 7.87 10.09 17.99
N ILE A 112 6.91 10.24 17.10
CA ILE A 112 5.94 9.18 16.73
C ILE A 112 6.32 8.64 15.36
N PRO A 113 6.65 7.33 15.24
CA PRO A 113 6.97 6.73 13.96
C PRO A 113 5.72 6.47 13.12
N ALA A 114 5.87 6.55 11.82
CA ALA A 114 4.94 5.99 10.83
C ALA A 114 5.76 5.21 9.80
N THR A 115 5.52 3.92 9.71
CA THR A 115 6.23 3.03 8.79
C THR A 115 5.57 3.05 7.43
N TYR A 116 6.37 3.15 6.39
CA TYR A 116 5.97 3.01 4.99
C TYR A 116 6.78 1.88 4.37
N GLU A 117 6.13 0.86 3.89
CA GLU A 117 6.74 -0.14 3.04
C GLU A 117 6.62 0.33 1.60
N VAL A 118 7.76 0.55 0.94
CA VAL A 118 7.82 0.97 -0.46
C VAL A 118 8.27 -0.21 -1.30
N ILE A 119 7.43 -0.63 -2.22
CA ILE A 119 7.75 -1.65 -3.21
C ILE A 119 8.19 -0.94 -4.49
N LEU A 120 9.39 -1.24 -4.92
CA LEU A 120 9.99 -0.77 -6.17
C LEU A 120 10.08 -1.93 -7.14
N GLY A 121 9.75 -1.71 -8.40
CA GLY A 121 9.86 -2.78 -9.36
C GLY A 121 10.06 -2.32 -10.79
N HIS A 122 10.59 -3.25 -11.59
CA HIS A 122 10.63 -3.10 -13.03
C HIS A 122 10.40 -4.43 -13.75
N ALA A 123 9.94 -4.35 -14.98
CA ALA A 123 9.73 -5.50 -15.83
C ALA A 123 9.76 -5.07 -17.32
N TRP A 124 9.91 -6.02 -18.21
CA TRP A 124 9.97 -5.77 -19.65
C TRP A 124 8.68 -6.22 -20.33
N ALA A 125 8.08 -5.37 -21.16
CA ALA A 125 6.90 -5.73 -21.94
C ALA A 125 7.27 -6.76 -23.01
N VAL A 126 6.66 -7.96 -22.97
CA VAL A 126 6.94 -9.04 -23.92
C VAL A 126 6.40 -8.70 -25.32
N LYS A 127 7.16 -9.04 -26.37
CA LYS A 127 6.66 -8.98 -27.74
C LYS A 127 5.46 -9.91 -27.90
N SER A 128 4.39 -9.43 -28.52
CA SER A 128 3.05 -10.04 -28.61
C SER A 128 2.98 -11.36 -29.40
N GLU A 129 4.07 -12.03 -29.68
CA GLU A 129 4.05 -13.28 -30.48
C GLU A 129 3.37 -14.46 -29.77
N LYS A 130 3.39 -14.49 -28.43
CA LYS A 130 2.76 -15.57 -27.65
C LYS A 130 1.22 -15.53 -27.59
N LYS A 131 0.62 -14.37 -27.84
CA LYS A 131 -0.84 -14.24 -27.77
C LYS A 131 -1.54 -14.88 -28.98
N ILE A 132 -0.86 -14.93 -30.12
CA ILE A 132 -1.39 -15.51 -31.38
C ILE A 132 -1.38 -17.04 -31.32
N GLU A 133 -0.32 -17.66 -30.81
CA GLU A 133 -0.25 -19.13 -30.70
C GLU A 133 -1.28 -19.73 -29.75
N HIS A 134 -1.56 -19.06 -28.63
CA HIS A 134 -2.54 -19.54 -27.65
C HIS A 134 -3.98 -19.43 -28.19
N THR A 135 -4.26 -18.43 -29.01
CA THR A 135 -5.58 -18.25 -29.67
C THR A 135 -5.76 -19.25 -30.80
N LEU A 136 -4.72 -19.52 -31.57
CA LEU A 136 -4.76 -20.52 -32.68
C LEU A 136 -4.85 -21.98 -32.18
N ARG A 137 -4.33 -22.28 -30.99
CA ARG A 137 -4.49 -23.62 -30.37
C ARG A 137 -5.87 -23.88 -29.83
N ARG A 138 -6.68 -22.85 -29.55
CA ARG A 138 -8.09 -22.99 -29.12
C ARG A 138 -9.06 -23.07 -30.25
N LEU A 139 -8.64 -22.83 -31.48
CA LEU A 139 -9.46 -22.89 -32.69
C LEU A 139 -9.23 -24.17 -33.53
N LYS A 140 -8.43 -25.11 -33.06
CA LYS A 140 -8.23 -26.46 -33.56
C LYS A 140 -8.81 -27.46 -32.56
#